data_199033b55baea65728a4a9e165365d22
#
_entry.id   199033b55baea65728a4a9e165365d22
#
_cell.length_a   1.000
_cell.length_b   1.000
_cell.length_c   1.000
_cell.angle_alpha   90.00
_cell.angle_beta   90.00
_cell.angle_gamma   90.00
#
_symmetry.space_group_name_H-M   'P 1'
#
loop_
_entity.id
_entity.type
_entity.pdbx_description
1 polymer ?
#
loop_
_entity_poly.entity_id
_entity_poly.type
_entity_poly.pdbx_seq_one_letter_code
_entity_poly.pdbx_strand_id
1 'polypeptide(L)'
;TYPNLMTQEGIRGNEEFPDATHNTILPFTRFVAGAADYTICYYRQDFGRLHTDKDSYGVPRSRTIQTTPAHQLALSVIYYSPLQYMYWYDKPSDSQDEPELKFFDDVYTTWDDTQVLQGKIGEFVTIARRKGEEWFVGAITNNDAREQEISLDFLPQGKSYIAEIY
;
A
#
# COMPACT_ATOMS: atom_id res chain seq x y z
N THR A 1 10.10 -24.87 -4.77
CA THR A 1 10.47 -23.49 -4.44
C THR A 1 11.59 -23.06 -5.37
N TYR A 2 11.47 -21.92 -5.97
CA TYR A 2 12.49 -21.35 -6.86
C TYR A 2 13.32 -20.34 -6.05
N PRO A 3 14.63 -20.58 -5.81
CA PRO A 3 15.43 -19.75 -4.92
C PRO A 3 15.70 -18.34 -5.44
N ASN A 4 15.46 -18.10 -6.72
CA ASN A 4 15.59 -16.80 -7.37
C ASN A 4 14.25 -16.05 -7.54
N LEU A 5 13.16 -16.59 -7.01
CA LEU A 5 11.86 -15.94 -7.04
C LEU A 5 11.78 -14.89 -5.92
N MET A 6 11.76 -13.63 -6.26
CA MET A 6 11.64 -12.52 -5.31
C MET A 6 10.18 -12.25 -4.92
N THR A 7 9.31 -12.28 -5.90
CA THR A 7 7.88 -11.99 -5.74
C THR A 7 7.08 -12.82 -6.74
N GLN A 8 5.78 -12.81 -6.59
CA GLN A 8 4.88 -13.54 -7.46
C GLN A 8 3.65 -12.69 -7.75
N GLU A 9 3.32 -12.55 -9.00
CA GLU A 9 2.02 -12.02 -9.42
C GLU A 9 0.88 -12.91 -8.91
N GLY A 10 -0.34 -12.47 -9.02
CA GLY A 10 -1.52 -13.24 -8.64
C GLY A 10 -2.43 -12.49 -7.68
N ILE A 11 -2.27 -11.18 -7.65
CA ILE A 11 -3.23 -10.25 -7.05
C ILE A 11 -3.54 -9.14 -8.04
N ARG A 12 -4.69 -8.51 -7.87
CA ARG A 12 -5.06 -7.34 -8.67
C ARG A 12 -4.35 -6.13 -8.12
N GLY A 13 -3.53 -5.50 -8.95
CA GLY A 13 -2.97 -4.19 -8.69
C GLY A 13 -3.96 -3.07 -9.01
N ASN A 14 -3.52 -1.84 -8.90
CA ASN A 14 -4.38 -0.68 -9.18
C ASN A 14 -4.86 -0.59 -10.63
N GLU A 15 -4.19 -1.23 -11.57
CA GLU A 15 -4.63 -1.35 -12.96
C GLU A 15 -6.00 -2.04 -13.11
N GLU A 16 -6.41 -2.82 -12.12
CA GLU A 16 -7.73 -3.47 -12.04
C GLU A 16 -8.70 -2.74 -11.09
N PHE A 17 -8.29 -1.60 -10.55
CA PHE A 17 -9.09 -0.72 -9.69
C PHE A 17 -9.77 -1.41 -8.51
N PRO A 18 -9.04 -2.16 -7.65
CA PRO A 18 -9.61 -2.75 -6.46
C PRO A 18 -10.05 -1.68 -5.47
N ASP A 19 -11.09 -1.97 -4.72
CA ASP A 19 -11.56 -1.09 -3.65
C ASP A 19 -10.79 -1.31 -2.33
N ALA A 20 -11.04 -0.44 -1.35
CA ALA A 20 -10.41 -0.52 -0.04
C ALA A 20 -10.77 -1.82 0.71
N THR A 21 -11.98 -2.37 0.51
CA THR A 21 -12.39 -3.65 1.11
C THR A 21 -11.53 -4.78 0.57
N HIS A 22 -11.31 -4.84 -0.74
CA HIS A 22 -10.40 -5.82 -1.33
C HIS A 22 -8.99 -5.71 -0.74
N ASN A 23 -8.49 -4.49 -0.58
CA ASN A 23 -7.17 -4.26 -0.01
C ASN A 23 -7.06 -4.75 1.44
N THR A 24 -8.13 -4.69 2.23
CA THR A 24 -8.13 -5.19 3.62
C THR A 24 -8.34 -6.70 3.76
N ILE A 25 -8.62 -7.41 2.66
CA ILE A 25 -8.73 -8.88 2.63
C ILE A 25 -7.37 -9.53 2.33
N LEU A 26 -6.60 -8.97 1.41
CA LEU A 26 -5.37 -9.59 0.91
C LEU A 26 -4.32 -9.90 1.99
N PRO A 27 -4.08 -9.07 3.02
CA PRO A 27 -3.14 -9.38 4.08
C PRO A 27 -3.47 -10.66 4.85
N PHE A 28 -4.75 -11.00 4.97
CA PHE A 28 -5.23 -12.19 5.69
C PHE A 28 -5.37 -13.44 4.82
N THR A 29 -5.20 -13.29 3.52
CA THR A 29 -5.41 -14.38 2.55
C THR A 29 -4.18 -14.59 1.68
N ARG A 30 -4.02 -13.81 0.63
CA ARG A 30 -2.95 -14.02 -0.35
C ARG A 30 -1.55 -13.84 0.25
N PHE A 31 -1.34 -12.84 1.10
CA PHE A 31 -0.03 -12.58 1.69
C PHE A 31 0.39 -13.58 2.77
N VAL A 32 -0.52 -14.40 3.26
CA VAL A 32 -0.20 -15.55 4.12
C VAL A 32 0.61 -16.61 3.34
N ALA A 33 0.43 -16.70 2.03
CA ALA A 33 1.17 -17.62 1.17
C ALA A 33 2.57 -17.09 0.77
N GLY A 34 2.91 -15.85 1.10
CA GLY A 34 4.19 -15.23 0.79
C GLY A 34 4.06 -13.93 0.00
N ALA A 35 5.20 -13.44 -0.50
CA ALA A 35 5.28 -12.21 -1.27
C ALA A 35 4.39 -12.22 -2.52
N ALA A 36 3.83 -11.07 -2.81
CA ALA A 36 3.11 -10.83 -4.06
C ALA A 36 3.31 -9.40 -4.50
N ASP A 37 3.53 -9.19 -5.80
CA ASP A 37 3.60 -7.85 -6.31
C ASP A 37 2.21 -7.25 -6.48
N TYR A 38 2.10 -6.03 -6.03
CA TYR A 38 0.93 -5.18 -6.17
C TYR A 38 1.41 -3.85 -6.74
N THR A 39 0.82 -3.40 -7.81
CA THR A 39 1.16 -2.10 -8.37
C THR A 39 0.58 -1.00 -7.50
N ILE A 40 1.44 -0.42 -6.67
CA ILE A 40 1.09 0.75 -5.87
C ILE A 40 0.85 1.92 -6.81
N CYS A 41 -0.22 2.65 -6.60
CA CYS A 41 -0.54 3.81 -7.40
C CYS A 41 -0.61 5.05 -6.52
N TYR A 42 0.28 5.99 -6.77
CA TYR A 42 0.18 7.34 -6.20
C TYR A 42 -0.36 8.29 -7.26
N TYR A 43 -1.34 9.10 -6.91
CA TYR A 43 -2.00 10.00 -7.83
C TYR A 43 -2.67 11.17 -7.08
N ARG A 44 -2.90 12.25 -7.78
CA ARG A 44 -3.80 13.29 -7.29
C ARG A 44 -5.25 12.88 -7.56
N GLN A 45 -6.14 13.13 -6.61
CA GLN A 45 -7.55 12.74 -6.74
C GLN A 45 -8.27 13.38 -7.93
N ASP A 46 -7.80 14.54 -8.39
CA ASP A 46 -8.32 15.23 -9.57
C ASP A 46 -7.90 14.54 -10.89
N PHE A 47 -6.85 13.71 -10.89
CA PHE A 47 -6.39 12.95 -12.06
C PHE A 47 -7.11 11.61 -12.26
N GLY A 48 -7.80 11.10 -11.27
CA GLY A 48 -8.47 9.78 -11.31
C GLY A 48 -9.59 9.62 -12.34
N ARG A 49 -9.74 10.55 -13.27
CA ARG A 49 -10.75 10.53 -14.33
C ARG A 49 -10.20 10.27 -15.73
N LEU A 50 -8.92 9.94 -15.86
CA LEU A 50 -8.22 10.11 -17.14
C LEU A 50 -8.38 8.96 -18.13
N HIS A 51 -8.94 7.82 -17.78
CA HIS A 51 -9.10 6.73 -18.74
C HIS A 51 -10.54 6.25 -18.85
N THR A 52 -11.22 6.70 -19.88
CA THR A 52 -12.42 6.05 -20.42
C THR A 52 -11.99 4.94 -21.37
N ASP A 53 -11.41 3.89 -20.87
CA ASP A 53 -11.24 2.68 -21.65
C ASP A 53 -12.57 1.96 -21.81
N LYS A 54 -12.72 1.34 -22.94
CA LYS A 54 -13.84 0.44 -23.17
C LYS A 54 -13.39 -0.97 -22.84
N ASP A 55 -14.25 -1.74 -22.20
CA ASP A 55 -13.99 -3.17 -22.04
C ASP A 55 -14.03 -3.91 -23.39
N SER A 56 -13.76 -5.22 -23.38
CA SER A 56 -13.79 -6.06 -24.56
C SER A 56 -15.14 -6.08 -25.30
N TYR A 57 -16.19 -5.55 -24.67
CA TYR A 57 -17.54 -5.42 -25.23
C TYR A 57 -17.87 -3.98 -25.66
N GLY A 58 -16.90 -3.07 -25.57
CA GLY A 58 -17.06 -1.67 -25.95
C GLY A 58 -17.81 -0.81 -24.94
N VAL A 59 -18.04 -1.32 -23.71
CA VAL A 59 -18.70 -0.56 -22.64
C VAL A 59 -17.67 0.35 -21.96
N PRO A 60 -17.94 1.66 -21.84
CA PRO A 60 -17.05 2.56 -21.12
C PRO A 60 -16.87 2.09 -19.66
N ARG A 61 -15.63 1.81 -19.26
CA ARG A 61 -15.29 1.62 -17.85
C ARG A 61 -14.87 2.97 -17.30
N SER A 62 -15.60 3.46 -16.31
CA SER A 62 -15.11 4.55 -15.47
C SER A 62 -14.00 3.97 -14.59
N ARG A 63 -12.76 4.11 -15.02
CA ARG A 63 -11.59 3.62 -14.30
C ARG A 63 -11.08 4.74 -13.41
N THR A 64 -11.51 4.75 -12.18
CA THR A 64 -10.97 5.63 -11.15
C THR A 64 -10.38 4.79 -10.04
N ILE A 65 -9.23 5.22 -9.54
CA ILE A 65 -8.66 4.60 -8.34
C ILE A 65 -9.64 4.77 -7.19
N GLN A 66 -9.96 3.66 -6.52
CA GLN A 66 -11.03 3.57 -5.53
C GLN A 66 -10.57 3.92 -4.10
N THR A 67 -9.32 4.31 -3.94
CA THR A 67 -8.68 4.58 -2.66
C THR A 67 -8.02 5.96 -2.65
N THR A 68 -7.47 6.37 -1.52
CA THR A 68 -6.76 7.65 -1.40
C THR A 68 -5.25 7.49 -1.59
N PRO A 69 -4.50 8.57 -1.90
CA PRO A 69 -3.04 8.53 -1.91
C PRO A 69 -2.45 7.98 -0.61
N ALA A 70 -2.92 8.42 0.56
CA ALA A 70 -2.47 7.91 1.86
C ALA A 70 -2.69 6.40 2.01
N HIS A 71 -3.83 5.87 1.54
CA HIS A 71 -4.09 4.44 1.50
C HIS A 71 -3.05 3.70 0.64
N GLN A 72 -2.69 4.26 -0.51
CA GLN A 72 -1.70 3.67 -1.40
C GLN A 72 -0.28 3.68 -0.80
N LEU A 73 0.10 4.76 -0.11
CA LEU A 73 1.36 4.81 0.65
C LEU A 73 1.40 3.70 1.70
N ALA A 74 0.31 3.55 2.48
CA ALA A 74 0.22 2.51 3.50
C ALA A 74 0.34 1.10 2.93
N LEU A 75 -0.17 0.84 1.72
CA LEU A 75 -0.02 -0.46 1.05
C LEU A 75 1.44 -0.83 0.79
N SER A 76 2.34 0.13 0.57
CA SER A 76 3.78 -0.13 0.43
C SER A 76 4.40 -0.76 1.68
N VAL A 77 3.82 -0.50 2.85
CA VAL A 77 4.23 -1.11 4.12
C VAL A 77 3.48 -2.41 4.39
N ILE A 78 2.18 -2.45 4.12
CA ILE A 78 1.31 -3.58 4.45
C ILE A 78 1.57 -4.78 3.54
N TYR A 79 1.70 -4.54 2.24
CA TYR A 79 1.92 -5.60 1.26
C TYR A 79 3.39 -5.95 1.15
N TYR A 80 3.71 -7.20 1.42
CA TYR A 80 5.09 -7.65 1.34
C TYR A 80 5.45 -8.09 -0.07
N SER A 81 6.40 -7.37 -0.65
CA SER A 81 7.10 -7.80 -1.86
C SER A 81 8.51 -7.20 -1.88
N PRO A 82 9.56 -8.01 -2.03
CA PRO A 82 10.93 -7.50 -2.20
C PRO A 82 11.11 -6.70 -3.49
N LEU A 83 10.23 -6.89 -4.45
CA LEU A 83 10.14 -6.11 -5.68
C LEU A 83 8.74 -5.50 -5.75
N GLN A 84 8.67 -4.18 -5.68
CA GLN A 84 7.41 -3.44 -5.77
C GLN A 84 7.39 -2.61 -7.05
N TYR A 85 6.25 -2.61 -7.71
CA TYR A 85 5.99 -1.74 -8.85
C TYR A 85 5.17 -0.54 -8.38
N MET A 86 5.46 0.61 -8.97
CA MET A 86 4.75 1.84 -8.69
C MET A 86 4.25 2.44 -10.00
N TYR A 87 2.97 2.72 -10.05
CA TYR A 87 2.37 3.54 -11.07
C TYR A 87 2.20 4.95 -10.53
N TRP A 88 2.85 5.91 -11.19
CA TRP A 88 2.82 7.29 -10.73
C TRP A 88 1.72 8.08 -11.44
N TYR A 89 2.05 8.93 -12.34
CA TYR A 89 1.15 9.67 -13.19
C TYR A 89 1.31 9.19 -14.63
N ASP A 90 0.28 9.35 -15.46
CA ASP A 90 0.36 9.01 -16.88
C ASP A 90 1.47 9.77 -17.61
N LYS A 91 1.73 11.00 -17.14
CA LYS A 91 2.77 11.86 -17.69
C LYS A 91 3.67 12.38 -16.57
N PRO A 92 4.97 12.23 -16.69
CA PRO A 92 5.90 12.80 -15.72
C PRO A 92 5.75 14.32 -15.52
N SER A 93 5.30 15.03 -16.56
CA SER A 93 5.03 16.48 -16.49
C SER A 93 3.88 16.85 -15.56
N ASP A 94 3.01 15.91 -15.22
CA ASP A 94 1.86 16.13 -14.36
C ASP A 94 2.24 15.92 -12.87
N SER A 95 3.38 15.28 -12.62
CA SER A 95 3.95 15.16 -11.27
C SER A 95 4.39 16.54 -10.76
N GLN A 96 4.06 16.81 -9.51
CA GLN A 96 4.51 18.00 -8.79
C GLN A 96 5.45 17.56 -7.66
N ASP A 97 6.09 18.52 -7.04
CA ASP A 97 6.94 18.27 -5.86
C ASP A 97 6.04 18.10 -4.63
N GLU A 98 5.41 16.93 -4.52
CA GLU A 98 4.59 16.55 -3.37
C GLU A 98 5.48 16.04 -2.24
N PRO A 99 5.22 16.47 -0.97
CA PRO A 99 6.00 16.00 0.20
C PRO A 99 6.00 14.48 0.36
N GLU A 100 4.95 13.82 -0.07
CA GLU A 100 4.76 12.37 -0.01
C GLU A 100 5.73 11.58 -0.91
N LEU A 101 6.36 12.25 -1.89
CA LEU A 101 7.43 11.65 -2.71
C LEU A 101 8.59 11.16 -1.86
N LYS A 102 8.93 11.91 -0.82
CA LYS A 102 9.97 11.52 0.13
C LYS A 102 9.71 10.16 0.78
N PHE A 103 8.45 9.80 1.01
CA PHE A 103 8.11 8.50 1.55
C PHE A 103 8.60 7.35 0.67
N PHE A 104 8.48 7.50 -0.66
CA PHE A 104 8.95 6.46 -1.59
C PHE A 104 10.47 6.41 -1.70
N ASP A 105 11.17 7.49 -1.41
CA ASP A 105 12.63 7.49 -1.31
C ASP A 105 13.11 6.75 -0.05
N ASP A 106 12.32 6.79 1.02
CA ASP A 106 12.69 6.27 2.34
C ASP A 106 12.18 4.85 2.59
N VAL A 107 11.04 4.44 1.98
CA VAL A 107 10.42 3.15 2.27
C VAL A 107 11.24 1.96 1.73
N TYR A 108 11.38 0.95 2.57
CA TYR A 108 12.08 -0.28 2.19
C TYR A 108 11.13 -1.32 1.58
N THR A 109 11.68 -2.21 0.77
CA THR A 109 10.95 -3.37 0.20
C THR A 109 11.27 -4.68 0.93
N THR A 110 12.33 -4.68 1.75
CA THR A 110 12.74 -5.83 2.58
C THR A 110 12.88 -5.40 4.03
N TRP A 111 12.41 -6.23 4.93
CA TRP A 111 12.23 -5.91 6.34
C TRP A 111 12.97 -6.87 7.24
N ASP A 112 13.48 -6.37 8.35
CA ASP A 112 14.17 -7.18 9.37
C ASP A 112 13.19 -7.73 10.40
N ASP A 113 12.04 -7.03 10.59
CA ASP A 113 10.98 -7.45 11.50
C ASP A 113 9.61 -7.01 10.98
N THR A 114 8.58 -7.74 11.37
CA THR A 114 7.18 -7.44 11.02
C THR A 114 6.27 -7.78 12.19
N GLN A 115 5.48 -6.82 12.62
CA GLN A 115 4.50 -7.00 13.68
C GLN A 115 3.11 -6.60 13.18
N VAL A 116 2.16 -7.52 13.26
CA VAL A 116 0.75 -7.23 13.01
C VAL A 116 0.17 -6.66 14.30
N LEU A 117 -0.10 -5.37 14.32
CA LEU A 117 -0.54 -4.69 15.54
C LEU A 117 -2.04 -4.93 15.78
N GLN A 118 -2.84 -4.85 14.73
CA GLN A 118 -4.27 -5.11 14.79
C GLN A 118 -4.83 -5.38 13.40
N GLY A 119 -5.99 -6.02 13.33
CA GLY A 119 -6.67 -6.21 12.07
C GLY A 119 -7.94 -7.05 12.18
N LYS A 120 -8.82 -6.80 11.23
CA LYS A 120 -10.03 -7.58 10.99
C LYS A 120 -10.26 -7.68 9.49
N ILE A 121 -10.29 -8.90 8.99
CA ILE A 121 -10.42 -9.17 7.56
C ILE A 121 -11.61 -8.43 6.93
N GLY A 122 -11.37 -7.76 5.82
CA GLY A 122 -12.37 -6.97 5.11
C GLY A 122 -12.74 -5.64 5.77
N GLU A 123 -12.15 -5.32 6.94
CA GLU A 123 -12.45 -4.10 7.65
C GLU A 123 -11.22 -3.19 7.78
N PHE A 124 -10.15 -3.67 8.40
CA PHE A 124 -8.93 -2.89 8.60
C PHE A 124 -7.73 -3.77 8.91
N VAL A 125 -6.54 -3.21 8.75
CA VAL A 125 -5.29 -3.82 9.18
C VAL A 125 -4.24 -2.75 9.47
N THR A 126 -3.44 -2.97 10.52
CA THR A 126 -2.29 -2.15 10.88
C THR A 126 -1.08 -3.03 11.10
N ILE A 127 -0.02 -2.75 10.37
CA ILE A 127 1.24 -3.51 10.41
C ILE A 127 2.39 -2.55 10.65
N ALA A 128 3.26 -2.88 11.59
CA ALA A 128 4.55 -2.22 11.79
C ALA A 128 5.67 -3.09 11.21
N ARG A 129 6.59 -2.46 10.49
CA ARG A 129 7.75 -3.12 9.90
C ARG A 129 9.02 -2.35 10.24
N ARG A 130 10.10 -3.08 10.47
CA ARG A 130 11.39 -2.49 10.85
C ARG A 130 12.46 -2.80 9.80
N LYS A 131 13.28 -1.80 9.53
CA LYS A 131 14.54 -1.94 8.81
C LYS A 131 15.63 -1.18 9.57
N GLY A 132 16.67 -1.89 9.99
CA GLY A 132 17.67 -1.27 10.86
C GLY A 132 17.05 -0.73 12.16
N GLU A 133 17.15 0.57 12.37
CA GLU A 133 16.54 1.27 13.51
C GLU A 133 15.23 2.00 13.17
N GLU A 134 14.83 2.01 11.91
CA GLU A 134 13.64 2.70 11.41
C GLU A 134 12.42 1.81 11.42
N TRP A 135 11.28 2.38 11.77
CA TRP A 135 9.99 1.71 11.78
C TRP A 135 9.02 2.40 10.84
N PHE A 136 8.28 1.60 10.12
CA PHE A 136 7.23 2.03 9.20
C PHE A 136 5.92 1.39 9.64
N VAL A 137 4.89 2.20 9.82
CA VAL A 137 3.56 1.72 10.22
C VAL A 137 2.58 2.01 9.08
N GLY A 138 2.03 0.96 8.50
CA GLY A 138 0.94 1.07 7.54
C GLY A 138 -0.39 0.74 8.22
N ALA A 139 -1.38 1.59 8.05
CA ALA A 139 -2.74 1.38 8.53
C ALA A 139 -3.73 1.68 7.40
N ILE A 140 -4.59 0.72 7.11
CA ILE A 140 -5.68 0.87 6.12
C ILE A 140 -7.01 0.42 6.70
N THR A 141 -8.08 1.00 6.19
CA THR A 141 -9.46 0.61 6.46
C THR A 141 -10.21 0.38 5.13
N ASN A 142 -11.34 -0.29 5.19
CA ASN A 142 -12.29 -0.30 4.10
C ASN A 142 -12.93 1.10 3.92
N ASN A 143 -14.07 1.20 3.23
CA ASN A 143 -14.74 2.49 3.02
C ASN A 143 -15.40 3.09 4.27
N ASP A 144 -15.41 2.37 5.39
CA ASP A 144 -15.95 2.88 6.65
C ASP A 144 -14.87 3.65 7.41
N ALA A 145 -15.16 4.86 7.82
CA ALA A 145 -14.28 5.66 8.66
C ALA A 145 -14.12 5.01 10.04
N ARG A 146 -12.88 5.00 10.56
CA ARG A 146 -12.55 4.42 11.87
C ARG A 146 -11.52 5.27 12.60
N GLU A 147 -11.64 5.29 13.91
CA GLU A 147 -10.55 5.66 14.79
C GLU A 147 -9.79 4.38 15.19
N GLN A 148 -8.48 4.45 15.15
CA GLN A 148 -7.62 3.34 15.55
C GLN A 148 -6.61 3.85 16.58
N GLU A 149 -6.59 3.24 17.75
CA GLU A 149 -5.54 3.44 18.72
C GLU A 149 -4.41 2.44 18.46
N ILE A 150 -3.21 2.94 18.20
CA ILE A 150 -2.04 2.13 17.89
C ILE A 150 -1.09 2.20 19.07
N SER A 151 -0.91 1.06 19.79
CA SER A 151 0.15 0.96 20.79
C SER A 151 1.52 1.07 20.14
N LEU A 152 2.40 1.83 20.75
CA LEU A 152 3.79 1.96 20.34
C LEU A 152 4.74 1.02 21.11
N ASP A 153 4.21 -0.01 21.76
CA ASP A 153 4.98 -0.97 22.56
C ASP A 153 5.99 -1.77 21.72
N PHE A 154 5.84 -1.78 20.39
CA PHE A 154 6.81 -2.38 19.48
C PHE A 154 8.12 -1.56 19.38
N LEU A 155 8.11 -0.30 19.78
CA LEU A 155 9.30 0.54 19.76
C LEU A 155 10.23 0.19 20.95
N PRO A 156 11.54 0.08 20.73
CA PRO A 156 12.51 -0.10 21.81
C PRO A 156 12.41 0.96 22.89
N GLN A 157 12.34 0.52 24.13
CA GLN A 157 12.26 1.43 25.28
C GLN A 157 13.56 2.24 25.47
N GLY A 158 13.42 3.44 26.03
CA GLY A 158 14.55 4.32 26.34
C GLY A 158 15.14 5.07 25.14
N LYS A 159 14.50 4.98 23.98
CA LYS A 159 14.81 5.80 22.80
C LYS A 159 13.74 6.87 22.59
N SER A 160 14.11 7.95 21.91
CA SER A 160 13.18 8.96 21.41
C SER A 160 13.01 8.77 19.92
N TYR A 161 11.78 8.92 19.43
CA TYR A 161 11.43 8.79 18.02
C TYR A 161 10.75 10.06 17.53
N ILE A 162 10.94 10.35 16.27
CA ILE A 162 10.18 11.37 15.54
C ILE A 162 9.22 10.60 14.61
N ALA A 163 7.93 10.92 14.67
CA ALA A 163 6.94 10.36 13.77
C ALA A 163 6.67 11.34 12.62
N GLU A 164 6.81 10.86 11.40
CA GLU A 164 6.31 11.53 10.20
C GLU A 164 5.00 10.85 9.79
N ILE A 165 3.96 11.63 9.53
CA ILE A 165 2.61 11.13 9.23
C ILE A 165 2.21 11.63 7.86
N TYR A 166 1.80 10.73 6.98
CA TYR A 166 1.35 10.97 5.61
C TYR A 166 -0.14 10.71 5.44
#